data_8721fddaed274c3f176883e0ad3504de
#
_entry.id   8721fddaed274c3f176883e0ad3504de
#
_cell.length_a   1.000
_cell.length_b   1.000
_cell.length_c   1.000
_cell.angle_alpha   90.00
_cell.angle_beta   90.00
_cell.angle_gamma   90.00
#
_symmetry.space_group_name_H-M   'P 1'
#
loop_
_entity.id
_entity.type
_entity.pdbx_description
1 polymer ?
#
loop_
_entity_poly.entity_id
_entity_poly.type
_entity_poly.pdbx_seq_one_letter_code
_entity_poly.pdbx_strand_id
1 'polypeptide(L)'
;MKKLLAIVLAAILCLGLMAGCGQTTIIVNMGDDAEATPEATPEATPEATEPAAENTAAPVVDDTPLPEGQLKTGLALVSVVSSSSKAATADADGNAQADTTFVAVLVDGDGVIQDCLIDCVQTKIAFNAAGEIVTAANTAFDSKIVLDDAYDMRKASPIGAEWDEQANFLADYVVGKTIDEVKGIALDDGGKPTDADITTGCTMNIAEIVTGIENAVANAKVLGANVGDTLKLNCNAIVSDSSKSASADGNGTAQADVTVGAYTLDASGVITSCYLDCVQAKIAITAAGEVASEVGTAYDSKLVLDDAYDMRKASPIGAEWDEQAWFFAEYVTGKTPADVAGIALDESTHPTDADITTGCTMAVGAFIAVIK
;
A
#
# COMPACT_ATOMS: atom_id res chain seq x y z
N MET A 1 41.16 -39.75 -7.54
CA MET A 1 41.09 -40.64 -6.35
C MET A 1 39.91 -40.12 -5.54
N LYS A 2 38.73 -40.66 -5.77
CA LYS A 2 38.06 -41.73 -5.01
C LYS A 2 37.89 -41.40 -3.52
N LYS A 3 36.66 -41.12 -3.09
CA LYS A 3 35.71 -41.86 -2.24
C LYS A 3 34.62 -40.87 -1.82
N LEU A 4 33.38 -40.96 -2.16
CA LEU A 4 32.23 -41.88 -2.00
C LEU A 4 31.79 -42.14 -0.54
N LEU A 5 30.46 -41.81 -0.34
CA LEU A 5 29.44 -42.50 0.48
C LEU A 5 29.34 -42.10 1.97
N ALA A 6 28.16 -41.71 2.48
CA ALA A 6 27.04 -42.60 2.76
C ALA A 6 25.77 -41.85 3.17
N ILE A 7 24.66 -42.38 2.65
CA ILE A 7 23.26 -42.12 3.00
C ILE A 7 22.94 -42.94 4.26
N VAL A 8 22.16 -42.36 5.22
CA VAL A 8 21.37 -43.19 6.14
C VAL A 8 19.95 -42.59 6.27
N LEU A 9 19.02 -43.34 5.75
CA LEU A 9 17.59 -43.24 5.88
C LEU A 9 17.17 -44.02 7.15
N ALA A 10 16.32 -43.44 8.00
CA ALA A 10 15.61 -44.23 9.00
C ALA A 10 14.18 -43.67 9.16
N ALA A 11 13.23 -44.36 8.53
CA ALA A 11 11.83 -44.29 8.83
C ALA A 11 11.49 -45.20 10.01
N ILE A 12 10.72 -44.72 10.99
CA ILE A 12 10.04 -45.60 11.94
C ILE A 12 8.58 -45.18 12.02
N LEU A 13 7.74 -46.09 11.53
CA LEU A 13 6.30 -46.15 11.62
C LEU A 13 5.97 -46.92 12.92
N CYS A 14 5.06 -46.41 13.76
CA CYS A 14 4.28 -47.25 14.70
C CYS A 14 2.88 -46.78 14.87
N LEU A 15 1.96 -47.62 14.41
CA LEU A 15 0.53 -47.69 14.70
C LEU A 15 0.26 -48.26 16.10
N GLY A 16 -0.90 -47.93 16.67
CA GLY A 16 -1.57 -48.75 17.73
C GLY A 16 -2.53 -47.86 18.51
N LEU A 17 -3.72 -47.82 18.22
CA LEU A 17 -4.99 -48.55 18.52
C LEU A 17 -5.48 -48.45 19.97
N MET A 18 -6.63 -47.78 20.07
CA MET A 18 -7.91 -48.16 20.71
C MET A 18 -8.07 -48.41 22.23
N ALA A 19 -9.07 -47.71 22.73
CA ALA A 19 -10.23 -48.19 23.55
C ALA A 19 -10.10 -48.21 25.08
N GLY A 20 -11.17 -47.68 25.69
CA GLY A 20 -11.61 -48.13 27.01
C GLY A 20 -12.43 -47.12 27.82
N CYS A 21 -13.73 -47.27 27.74
CA CYS A 21 -14.78 -46.73 28.60
C CYS A 21 -14.53 -46.96 30.11
N GLY A 22 -15.04 -46.06 30.96
CA GLY A 22 -15.24 -46.33 32.38
C GLY A 22 -15.79 -45.13 33.15
N GLN A 23 -17.14 -45.04 33.22
CA GLN A 23 -17.86 -44.23 34.21
C GLN A 23 -17.68 -44.79 35.62
N THR A 24 -17.47 -43.92 36.60
CA THR A 24 -17.85 -44.23 37.99
C THR A 24 -18.30 -42.93 38.67
N THR A 25 -19.59 -42.92 38.98
CA THR A 25 -20.28 -41.94 39.82
C THR A 25 -19.99 -42.27 41.28
N ILE A 26 -19.61 -41.29 42.08
CA ILE A 26 -19.76 -41.34 43.54
C ILE A 26 -20.39 -40.04 44.01
N ILE A 27 -21.58 -40.16 44.56
CA ILE A 27 -22.32 -39.15 45.29
C ILE A 27 -21.93 -39.26 46.76
N VAL A 28 -21.52 -38.18 47.41
CA VAL A 28 -21.65 -38.00 48.85
C VAL A 28 -22.04 -36.57 49.14
N ASN A 29 -23.04 -36.46 49.95
CA ASN A 29 -23.84 -35.28 50.30
C ASN A 29 -23.37 -34.67 51.65
N MET A 30 -23.70 -33.39 51.82
CA MET A 30 -23.97 -32.60 53.01
C MET A 30 -22.85 -31.85 53.74
N GLY A 31 -23.14 -30.56 53.90
CA GLY A 31 -22.71 -29.70 55.00
C GLY A 31 -22.71 -28.22 54.61
N ASP A 32 -23.74 -27.49 55.08
CA ASP A 32 -23.89 -26.02 55.06
C ASP A 32 -22.71 -25.30 55.70
N ASP A 33 -22.27 -24.19 55.10
CA ASP A 33 -22.28 -22.88 55.77
C ASP A 33 -21.85 -21.78 54.78
N ALA A 34 -22.56 -20.66 54.84
CA ALA A 34 -22.47 -19.53 53.96
C ALA A 34 -21.27 -18.63 54.29
N GLU A 35 -20.48 -18.23 53.26
CA GLU A 35 -19.84 -16.93 53.25
C GLU A 35 -19.62 -16.45 51.79
N ALA A 36 -20.13 -15.26 51.49
CA ALA A 36 -20.14 -14.68 50.18
C ALA A 36 -18.76 -14.19 49.78
N THR A 37 -18.23 -14.67 48.65
CA THR A 37 -17.05 -14.13 47.96
C THR A 37 -17.46 -13.76 46.54
N PRO A 38 -16.93 -12.63 45.96
CA PRO A 38 -17.47 -12.07 44.74
C PRO A 38 -17.13 -12.92 43.50
N GLU A 39 -18.14 -13.01 42.66
CA GLU A 39 -18.23 -13.72 41.40
C GLU A 39 -17.11 -13.26 40.45
N ALA A 40 -16.20 -14.14 40.08
CA ALA A 40 -15.22 -13.94 39.02
C ALA A 40 -15.92 -14.05 37.67
N THR A 41 -15.88 -13.00 36.91
CA THR A 41 -16.30 -12.94 35.48
C THR A 41 -15.56 -14.00 34.68
N PRO A 42 -16.20 -14.81 33.83
CA PRO A 42 -15.52 -15.77 32.98
C PRO A 42 -14.68 -15.04 31.93
N GLU A 43 -13.41 -15.39 31.91
CA GLU A 43 -12.44 -15.00 30.88
C GLU A 43 -12.94 -15.53 29.51
N ALA A 44 -13.21 -14.60 28.58
CA ALA A 44 -13.62 -14.93 27.21
C ALA A 44 -12.45 -15.60 26.49
N THR A 45 -12.65 -16.84 26.07
CA THR A 45 -11.78 -17.55 25.14
C THR A 45 -11.74 -16.75 23.83
N PRO A 46 -10.56 -16.47 23.23
CA PRO A 46 -10.52 -15.81 21.94
C PRO A 46 -11.12 -16.74 20.88
N GLU A 47 -12.23 -16.32 20.32
CA GLU A 47 -12.87 -16.92 19.16
C GLU A 47 -11.94 -16.79 17.96
N ALA A 48 -11.66 -17.90 17.29
CA ALA A 48 -10.85 -17.92 16.07
C ALA A 48 -11.52 -17.03 15.03
N THR A 49 -10.84 -15.97 14.62
CA THR A 49 -11.27 -15.07 13.55
C THR A 49 -11.31 -15.88 12.26
N GLU A 50 -12.49 -16.07 11.69
CA GLU A 50 -12.65 -16.54 10.31
C GLU A 50 -11.92 -15.58 9.36
N PRO A 51 -11.34 -16.08 8.25
CA PRO A 51 -10.72 -15.20 7.26
C PRO A 51 -11.79 -14.24 6.74
N ALA A 52 -11.45 -12.95 6.70
CA ALA A 52 -12.31 -11.90 6.20
C ALA A 52 -12.80 -12.28 4.79
N ALA A 53 -14.12 -12.29 4.63
CA ALA A 53 -14.74 -12.46 3.33
C ALA A 53 -14.25 -11.35 2.41
N GLU A 54 -13.80 -11.72 1.20
CA GLU A 54 -13.55 -10.79 0.12
C GLU A 54 -14.74 -9.85 -0.04
N ASN A 55 -14.57 -8.61 0.33
CA ASN A 55 -15.57 -7.58 0.08
C ASN A 55 -15.45 -7.14 -1.38
N THR A 56 -15.99 -7.96 -2.28
CA THR A 56 -16.24 -7.58 -3.67
C THR A 56 -17.51 -6.75 -3.74
N ALA A 57 -17.49 -5.57 -3.13
CA ALA A 57 -18.41 -4.52 -3.54
C ALA A 57 -17.99 -4.11 -4.95
N ALA A 58 -18.81 -4.44 -5.95
CA ALA A 58 -18.60 -3.96 -7.31
C ALA A 58 -18.49 -2.42 -7.26
N PRO A 59 -17.52 -1.82 -7.96
CA PRO A 59 -17.38 -0.38 -7.99
C PRO A 59 -18.71 0.24 -8.43
N VAL A 60 -19.18 1.21 -7.66
CA VAL A 60 -20.36 2.00 -8.06
C VAL A 60 -19.94 2.78 -9.30
N VAL A 61 -20.35 2.30 -10.45
CA VAL A 61 -20.14 3.00 -11.73
C VAL A 61 -20.95 4.27 -11.65
N ASP A 62 -20.29 5.42 -11.60
CA ASP A 62 -20.95 6.72 -11.75
C ASP A 62 -21.38 6.85 -13.22
N ASP A 63 -22.64 6.54 -13.50
CA ASP A 63 -23.26 6.61 -14.84
C ASP A 63 -23.51 8.06 -15.30
N THR A 64 -23.04 9.07 -14.59
CA THR A 64 -23.17 10.46 -15.01
C THR A 64 -22.39 10.67 -16.30
N PRO A 65 -23.03 11.10 -17.41
CA PRO A 65 -22.29 11.34 -18.65
C PRO A 65 -21.17 12.34 -18.43
N LEU A 66 -19.97 11.99 -18.87
CA LEU A 66 -18.82 12.88 -18.79
C LEU A 66 -19.08 14.10 -19.67
N PRO A 67 -18.95 15.35 -19.16
CA PRO A 67 -19.07 16.55 -19.97
C PRO A 67 -18.12 16.53 -21.16
N GLU A 68 -18.51 17.10 -22.30
CA GLU A 68 -17.69 17.17 -23.50
C GLU A 68 -16.34 17.83 -23.21
N GLY A 69 -15.25 17.17 -23.60
CA GLY A 69 -13.88 17.64 -23.40
C GLY A 69 -13.30 17.39 -22.00
N GLN A 70 -14.05 16.78 -21.08
CA GLN A 70 -13.53 16.37 -19.79
C GLN A 70 -13.01 14.93 -19.80
N LEU A 71 -12.11 14.64 -18.84
CA LEU A 71 -11.55 13.33 -18.55
C LEU A 71 -11.79 12.99 -17.09
N LYS A 72 -11.87 11.70 -16.76
CA LYS A 72 -11.83 11.21 -15.39
C LYS A 72 -10.39 11.06 -14.98
N THR A 73 -10.05 11.46 -13.75
CA THR A 73 -8.74 11.24 -13.12
C THR A 73 -8.83 10.03 -12.20
N GLY A 74 -7.96 9.04 -12.39
CA GLY A 74 -7.87 7.85 -11.53
C GLY A 74 -6.51 7.74 -10.88
N LEU A 75 -6.49 7.19 -9.65
CA LEU A 75 -5.28 6.87 -8.88
C LEU A 75 -5.46 5.51 -8.21
N ALA A 76 -4.41 4.71 -8.18
CA ALA A 76 -4.36 3.51 -7.38
C ALA A 76 -2.97 3.26 -6.80
N LEU A 77 -2.92 2.68 -5.62
CA LEU A 77 -1.73 2.23 -4.92
C LEU A 77 -1.82 0.72 -4.71
N VAL A 78 -0.77 -0.01 -5.11
CA VAL A 78 -0.59 -1.44 -4.84
C VAL A 78 0.64 -1.59 -3.96
N SER A 79 0.46 -1.90 -2.68
CA SER A 79 1.53 -1.98 -1.69
C SER A 79 1.60 -3.39 -1.11
N VAL A 80 2.78 -4.00 -1.18
CA VAL A 80 2.99 -5.37 -0.72
C VAL A 80 4.30 -5.53 0.06
N VAL A 81 4.35 -6.51 0.97
CA VAL A 81 5.61 -6.92 1.59
C VAL A 81 6.52 -7.53 0.54
N SER A 82 7.67 -6.91 0.32
CA SER A 82 8.63 -7.31 -0.71
C SER A 82 9.36 -8.63 -0.34
N SER A 83 9.61 -9.45 -1.36
CA SER A 83 10.51 -10.61 -1.26
C SER A 83 11.97 -10.24 -0.96
N SER A 84 12.32 -8.95 -1.07
CA SER A 84 13.63 -8.42 -0.69
C SER A 84 13.77 -8.19 0.82
N SER A 85 12.71 -8.36 1.61
CA SER A 85 12.77 -8.32 3.07
C SER A 85 13.71 -9.41 3.61
N LYS A 86 14.53 -9.08 4.62
CA LYS A 86 15.56 -9.96 5.16
C LYS A 86 15.59 -9.88 6.68
N ALA A 87 15.79 -11.03 7.33
CA ALA A 87 16.11 -11.10 8.76
C ALA A 87 17.45 -10.40 9.07
N ALA A 88 17.57 -9.85 10.27
CA ALA A 88 18.83 -9.38 10.81
C ALA A 88 19.73 -10.57 11.25
N THR A 89 21.02 -10.33 11.31
CA THR A 89 22.01 -11.27 11.85
C THR A 89 22.85 -10.59 12.93
N ALA A 90 23.73 -11.33 13.60
CA ALA A 90 24.64 -10.73 14.58
C ALA A 90 25.60 -9.69 13.95
N ASP A 91 25.86 -9.80 12.65
CA ASP A 91 26.86 -9.00 11.93
C ASP A 91 26.24 -7.99 10.96
N ALA A 92 24.92 -8.03 10.72
CA ALA A 92 24.23 -7.17 9.76
C ALA A 92 22.77 -6.95 10.12
N ASP A 93 22.31 -5.72 9.89
CA ASP A 93 20.91 -5.35 10.05
C ASP A 93 20.02 -6.09 9.04
N GLY A 94 18.79 -6.39 9.47
CA GLY A 94 17.72 -6.85 8.63
C GLY A 94 17.10 -5.69 7.87
N ASN A 95 16.16 -6.01 6.98
CA ASN A 95 15.44 -5.06 6.16
C ASN A 95 13.97 -5.48 6.05
N ALA A 96 13.08 -4.67 6.56
CA ALA A 96 11.65 -4.75 6.33
C ALA A 96 11.33 -3.85 5.12
N GLN A 97 10.96 -4.45 3.99
CA GLN A 97 10.71 -3.73 2.75
C GLN A 97 9.28 -3.91 2.30
N ALA A 98 8.61 -2.79 2.01
CA ALA A 98 7.41 -2.77 1.20
C ALA A 98 7.71 -2.15 -0.16
N ASP A 99 7.16 -2.75 -1.21
CA ASP A 99 7.16 -2.19 -2.55
C ASP A 99 5.76 -1.63 -2.80
N THR A 100 5.68 -0.34 -3.10
CA THR A 100 4.43 0.36 -3.41
C THR A 100 4.48 0.86 -4.83
N THR A 101 3.73 0.22 -5.72
CA THR A 101 3.48 0.67 -7.10
C THR A 101 2.27 1.59 -7.09
N PHE A 102 2.37 2.71 -7.77
CA PHE A 102 1.26 3.65 -7.89
C PHE A 102 1.09 4.09 -9.34
N VAL A 103 -0.17 4.21 -9.74
CA VAL A 103 -0.58 4.48 -11.12
C VAL A 103 -1.61 5.59 -11.14
N ALA A 104 -1.39 6.58 -12.00
CA ALA A 104 -2.38 7.59 -12.32
C ALA A 104 -2.83 7.44 -13.79
N VAL A 105 -4.12 7.63 -14.04
CA VAL A 105 -4.69 7.59 -15.40
C VAL A 105 -5.62 8.77 -15.65
N LEU A 106 -5.68 9.20 -16.90
CA LEU A 106 -6.81 9.97 -17.43
C LEU A 106 -7.62 9.05 -18.34
N VAL A 107 -8.94 9.01 -18.13
CA VAL A 107 -9.85 8.11 -18.85
C VAL A 107 -10.99 8.91 -19.44
N ASP A 108 -11.34 8.64 -20.69
CA ASP A 108 -12.49 9.28 -21.34
C ASP A 108 -13.84 8.63 -21.00
N GLY A 109 -14.92 9.12 -21.60
CA GLY A 109 -16.27 8.62 -21.37
C GLY A 109 -16.51 7.19 -21.88
N ASP A 110 -15.68 6.70 -22.78
CA ASP A 110 -15.76 5.34 -23.34
C ASP A 110 -14.88 4.34 -22.57
N GLY A 111 -14.17 4.80 -21.51
CA GLY A 111 -13.27 3.98 -20.73
C GLY A 111 -11.90 3.76 -21.37
N VAL A 112 -11.54 4.60 -22.35
CA VAL A 112 -10.23 4.55 -23.02
C VAL A 112 -9.23 5.39 -22.26
N ILE A 113 -8.06 4.84 -21.95
CA ILE A 113 -6.96 5.52 -21.27
C ILE A 113 -6.38 6.57 -22.21
N GLN A 114 -6.42 7.84 -21.80
CA GLN A 114 -5.93 8.98 -22.57
C GLN A 114 -4.54 9.42 -22.11
N ASP A 115 -4.17 9.13 -20.85
CA ASP A 115 -2.84 9.34 -20.30
C ASP A 115 -2.62 8.34 -19.14
N CYS A 116 -1.37 7.95 -18.92
CA CYS A 116 -0.99 7.03 -17.85
C CYS A 116 0.40 7.39 -17.32
N LEU A 117 0.54 7.43 -16.01
CA LEU A 117 1.83 7.55 -15.33
C LEU A 117 1.97 6.41 -14.32
N ILE A 118 3.17 5.82 -14.29
CA ILE A 118 3.49 4.66 -13.45
C ILE A 118 4.76 4.95 -12.67
N ASP A 119 4.75 4.76 -11.36
CA ASP A 119 5.96 4.82 -10.55
C ASP A 119 5.90 3.79 -9.42
N CYS A 120 7.01 3.61 -8.71
CA CYS A 120 7.11 2.67 -7.59
C CYS A 120 8.13 3.18 -6.58
N VAL A 121 7.84 3.05 -5.30
CA VAL A 121 8.79 3.31 -4.21
C VAL A 121 9.05 2.04 -3.41
N GLN A 122 10.32 1.82 -3.06
CA GLN A 122 10.77 0.72 -2.21
C GLN A 122 11.15 1.26 -0.84
N THR A 123 10.27 1.11 0.13
CA THR A 123 10.53 1.55 1.50
C THR A 123 11.31 0.49 2.27
N LYS A 124 12.58 0.77 2.58
CA LYS A 124 13.53 -0.16 3.18
C LYS A 124 13.87 0.28 4.61
N ILE A 125 13.19 -0.30 5.59
CA ILE A 125 13.36 0.04 7.01
C ILE A 125 14.30 -0.98 7.65
N ALA A 126 15.50 -0.53 8.06
CA ALA A 126 16.48 -1.37 8.73
C ALA A 126 16.10 -1.61 10.19
N PHE A 127 16.39 -2.82 10.68
CA PHE A 127 16.26 -3.22 12.08
C PHE A 127 17.41 -4.19 12.48
N ASN A 128 17.83 -4.17 13.73
CA ASN A 128 18.91 -5.00 14.23
C ASN A 128 18.44 -6.40 14.68
N ALA A 129 19.38 -7.24 15.12
CA ALA A 129 19.13 -8.61 15.58
C ALA A 129 18.26 -8.72 16.86
N ALA A 130 18.01 -7.61 17.56
CA ALA A 130 17.06 -7.52 18.67
C ALA A 130 15.69 -7.01 18.26
N GLY A 131 15.45 -6.81 16.94
CA GLY A 131 14.21 -6.24 16.41
C GLY A 131 14.04 -4.75 16.71
N GLU A 132 15.11 -4.03 17.01
CA GLU A 132 15.07 -2.59 17.19
C GLU A 132 15.18 -1.88 15.83
N ILE A 133 14.27 -0.93 15.56
CA ILE A 133 14.30 -0.12 14.34
C ILE A 133 15.55 0.76 14.35
N VAL A 134 16.34 0.66 13.27
CA VAL A 134 17.58 1.43 13.07
C VAL A 134 17.35 2.64 12.19
N THR A 135 16.50 2.53 11.16
CA THR A 135 16.18 3.66 10.29
C THR A 135 15.39 4.70 11.07
N ALA A 136 15.87 5.94 11.07
CA ALA A 136 15.21 7.03 11.81
C ALA A 136 13.82 7.34 11.24
N ALA A 137 12.89 7.74 12.12
CA ALA A 137 11.59 8.25 11.70
C ALA A 137 11.76 9.45 10.74
N ASN A 138 10.82 9.63 9.83
CA ASN A 138 10.83 10.66 8.78
C ASN A 138 11.99 10.54 7.77
N THR A 139 12.76 9.42 7.78
CA THR A 139 13.67 9.13 6.67
C THR A 139 12.87 8.96 5.39
N ALA A 140 13.19 9.76 4.38
CA ALA A 140 12.52 9.73 3.08
C ALA A 140 13.09 8.63 2.17
N PHE A 141 12.25 8.15 1.26
CA PHE A 141 12.61 7.22 0.20
C PHE A 141 12.25 7.84 -1.15
N ASP A 142 13.20 7.82 -2.07
CA ASP A 142 12.97 8.24 -3.44
C ASP A 142 12.26 7.12 -4.23
N SER A 143 11.35 7.50 -5.12
CA SER A 143 10.72 6.57 -6.06
C SER A 143 11.70 6.17 -7.17
N LYS A 144 11.35 5.14 -7.93
CA LYS A 144 12.21 4.63 -9.01
C LYS A 144 12.36 5.63 -10.14
N ILE A 145 11.32 6.42 -10.46
CA ILE A 145 11.41 7.53 -11.42
C ILE A 145 12.41 8.59 -10.92
N VAL A 146 12.38 8.93 -9.62
CA VAL A 146 13.30 9.91 -9.03
C VAL A 146 14.73 9.38 -8.97
N LEU A 147 14.90 8.07 -8.70
CA LEU A 147 16.22 7.41 -8.69
C LEU A 147 16.85 7.33 -10.06
N ASP A 148 16.05 7.17 -11.13
CA ASP A 148 16.54 7.11 -12.52
C ASP A 148 17.71 6.09 -12.63
N ASP A 149 18.83 6.47 -13.23
CA ASP A 149 20.05 5.64 -13.35
C ASP A 149 20.63 5.17 -11.99
N ALA A 150 20.30 5.83 -10.87
CA ALA A 150 20.73 5.42 -9.54
C ALA A 150 20.00 4.16 -9.03
N TYR A 151 18.88 3.76 -9.63
CA TYR A 151 18.21 2.49 -9.34
C TYR A 151 19.03 1.28 -9.85
N ASP A 152 19.89 1.48 -10.87
CA ASP A 152 20.90 0.56 -11.43
C ASP A 152 20.32 -0.78 -11.94
N MET A 153 19.11 -0.76 -12.53
CA MET A 153 18.50 -1.95 -13.12
C MET A 153 19.06 -2.29 -14.51
N ARG A 154 19.64 -1.33 -15.20
CA ARG A 154 20.14 -1.46 -16.59
C ARG A 154 21.02 -2.68 -16.81
N LYS A 155 21.87 -3.00 -15.83
CA LYS A 155 22.78 -4.17 -15.89
C LYS A 155 22.08 -5.52 -15.81
N ALA A 156 20.94 -5.56 -15.12
CA ALA A 156 20.13 -6.76 -14.96
C ALA A 156 19.03 -6.89 -16.02
N SER A 157 18.75 -5.81 -16.75
CA SER A 157 17.74 -5.75 -17.79
C SER A 157 18.21 -6.46 -19.07
N PRO A 158 17.43 -7.41 -19.63
CA PRO A 158 17.77 -8.06 -20.89
C PRO A 158 17.88 -7.13 -22.11
N ILE A 159 17.21 -5.97 -22.05
CA ILE A 159 17.20 -4.94 -23.10
C ILE A 159 18.10 -3.75 -22.76
N GLY A 160 18.82 -3.81 -21.60
CA GLY A 160 19.70 -2.73 -21.16
C GLY A 160 18.99 -1.42 -20.84
N ALA A 161 17.70 -1.46 -20.54
CA ALA A 161 16.88 -0.32 -20.15
C ALA A 161 16.72 -0.24 -18.63
N GLU A 162 16.65 0.98 -18.09
CA GLU A 162 16.40 1.27 -16.68
C GLU A 162 14.91 1.04 -16.34
N TRP A 163 14.56 1.08 -15.05
CA TRP A 163 13.19 0.79 -14.61
C TRP A 163 12.21 1.85 -15.12
N ASP A 164 12.57 3.11 -15.01
CA ASP A 164 11.77 4.26 -15.45
C ASP A 164 11.56 4.25 -16.98
N GLU A 165 12.59 3.89 -17.76
CA GLU A 165 12.47 3.74 -19.22
C GLU A 165 11.44 2.66 -19.58
N GLN A 166 11.44 1.52 -18.85
CA GLN A 166 10.49 0.43 -19.08
C GLN A 166 9.08 0.77 -18.59
N ALA A 167 8.96 1.48 -17.46
CA ALA A 167 7.68 1.94 -16.93
C ALA A 167 7.04 2.98 -17.86
N ASN A 168 7.81 3.95 -18.34
CA ASN A 168 7.35 4.96 -19.29
C ASN A 168 6.91 4.32 -20.61
N PHE A 169 7.69 3.34 -21.14
CA PHE A 169 7.28 2.58 -22.33
C PHE A 169 5.93 1.88 -22.13
N LEU A 170 5.72 1.25 -20.97
CA LEU A 170 4.45 0.59 -20.67
C LEU A 170 3.29 1.58 -20.50
N ALA A 171 3.56 2.73 -19.88
CA ALA A 171 2.59 3.82 -19.75
C ALA A 171 2.13 4.32 -21.12
N ASP A 172 3.06 4.57 -22.03
CA ASP A 172 2.76 4.95 -23.42
C ASP A 172 2.01 3.84 -24.18
N TYR A 173 2.37 2.57 -23.94
CA TYR A 173 1.76 1.43 -24.60
C TYR A 173 0.28 1.26 -24.24
N VAL A 174 -0.14 1.60 -23.02
CA VAL A 174 -1.54 1.46 -22.59
C VAL A 174 -2.43 2.63 -23.00
N VAL A 175 -1.86 3.77 -23.41
CA VAL A 175 -2.64 4.90 -23.96
C VAL A 175 -3.38 4.47 -25.22
N GLY A 176 -4.65 4.85 -25.33
CA GLY A 176 -5.55 4.47 -26.41
C GLY A 176 -6.19 3.08 -26.24
N LYS A 177 -5.93 2.38 -25.13
CA LYS A 177 -6.54 1.07 -24.80
C LYS A 177 -7.62 1.19 -23.73
N THR A 178 -8.54 0.25 -23.76
CA THR A 178 -9.47 -0.01 -22.67
C THR A 178 -8.80 -0.89 -21.60
N ILE A 179 -9.38 -0.95 -20.39
CA ILE A 179 -8.86 -1.82 -19.34
C ILE A 179 -8.92 -3.30 -19.73
N ASP A 180 -9.90 -3.74 -20.49
CA ASP A 180 -10.00 -5.13 -20.96
C ASP A 180 -8.83 -5.48 -21.89
N GLU A 181 -8.38 -4.55 -22.74
CA GLU A 181 -7.21 -4.74 -23.58
C GLU A 181 -5.91 -4.78 -22.77
N VAL A 182 -5.79 -3.96 -21.71
CA VAL A 182 -4.63 -3.98 -20.80
C VAL A 182 -4.58 -5.29 -20.01
N LYS A 183 -5.70 -5.78 -19.50
CA LYS A 183 -5.80 -7.10 -18.82
C LYS A 183 -5.54 -8.27 -19.77
N GLY A 184 -5.75 -8.07 -21.06
CA GLY A 184 -5.46 -9.03 -22.11
C GLY A 184 -3.97 -9.20 -22.44
N ILE A 185 -3.08 -8.38 -21.85
CA ILE A 185 -1.62 -8.53 -22.03
C ILE A 185 -1.18 -9.90 -21.50
N ALA A 186 -0.59 -10.71 -22.38
CA ALA A 186 -0.11 -12.04 -22.01
C ALA A 186 1.16 -11.95 -21.16
N LEU A 187 1.13 -12.57 -19.97
CA LEU A 187 2.25 -12.63 -19.02
C LEU A 187 2.75 -14.08 -18.88
N ASP A 188 4.03 -14.24 -18.59
CA ASP A 188 4.61 -15.51 -18.15
C ASP A 188 4.34 -15.77 -16.65
N ASP A 189 4.78 -16.93 -16.13
CA ASP A 189 4.65 -17.30 -14.71
C ASP A 189 5.37 -16.34 -13.75
N GLY A 190 6.28 -15.51 -14.25
CA GLY A 190 7.01 -14.48 -13.51
C GLY A 190 6.36 -13.10 -13.63
N GLY A 191 5.18 -12.98 -14.25
CA GLY A 191 4.48 -11.71 -14.44
C GLY A 191 5.11 -10.81 -15.52
N LYS A 192 5.98 -11.34 -16.36
CA LYS A 192 6.63 -10.58 -17.45
C LYS A 192 5.83 -10.68 -18.73
N PRO A 193 5.75 -9.59 -19.53
CA PRO A 193 5.06 -9.62 -20.80
C PRO A 193 5.74 -10.59 -21.78
N THR A 194 4.92 -11.29 -22.57
CA THR A 194 5.39 -12.23 -23.60
C THR A 194 5.15 -11.73 -25.02
N ASP A 195 4.37 -10.67 -25.20
CA ASP A 195 4.09 -10.05 -26.47
C ASP A 195 5.35 -9.35 -27.01
N ALA A 196 5.66 -9.58 -28.29
CA ALA A 196 6.84 -9.01 -28.96
C ALA A 196 6.80 -7.47 -29.00
N ASP A 197 5.61 -6.87 -29.13
CA ASP A 197 5.46 -5.41 -29.18
C ASP A 197 5.80 -4.77 -27.83
N ILE A 198 5.53 -5.46 -26.71
CA ILE A 198 5.85 -4.95 -25.37
C ILE A 198 7.31 -5.24 -25.00
N THR A 199 7.80 -6.45 -25.30
CA THR A 199 9.15 -6.87 -24.90
C THR A 199 10.28 -6.10 -25.57
N THR A 200 9.98 -5.30 -26.59
CA THR A 200 10.94 -4.36 -27.18
C THR A 200 11.33 -3.22 -26.23
N GLY A 201 10.44 -2.81 -25.34
CA GLY A 201 10.65 -1.69 -24.40
C GLY A 201 10.40 -2.03 -22.94
N CYS A 202 9.73 -3.16 -22.61
CA CYS A 202 9.47 -3.58 -21.25
C CYS A 202 9.61 -5.11 -21.09
N THR A 203 10.52 -5.53 -20.23
CA THR A 203 10.81 -6.95 -19.92
C THR A 203 10.75 -7.25 -18.43
N MET A 204 10.39 -6.27 -17.61
CA MET A 204 10.23 -6.43 -16.17
C MET A 204 8.91 -7.14 -15.83
N ASN A 205 8.74 -7.58 -14.58
CA ASN A 205 7.44 -8.03 -14.07
C ASN A 205 6.49 -6.82 -14.03
N ILE A 206 5.35 -6.93 -14.70
CA ILE A 206 4.33 -5.87 -14.78
C ILE A 206 3.00 -6.26 -14.13
N ALA A 207 2.91 -7.42 -13.45
CA ALA A 207 1.65 -7.91 -12.90
C ALA A 207 1.02 -6.89 -11.90
N GLU A 208 1.81 -6.33 -10.97
CA GLU A 208 1.33 -5.31 -10.04
C GLU A 208 0.99 -3.99 -10.75
N ILE A 209 1.70 -3.65 -11.82
CA ILE A 209 1.42 -2.46 -12.62
C ILE A 209 0.08 -2.61 -13.35
N VAL A 210 -0.19 -3.78 -13.96
CA VAL A 210 -1.48 -4.06 -14.60
C VAL A 210 -2.61 -3.98 -13.58
N THR A 211 -2.43 -4.55 -12.38
CA THR A 211 -3.38 -4.41 -11.26
C THR A 211 -3.56 -2.93 -10.87
N GLY A 212 -2.47 -2.17 -10.81
CA GLY A 212 -2.51 -0.73 -10.52
C GLY A 212 -3.31 0.05 -11.58
N ILE A 213 -3.11 -0.25 -12.87
CA ILE A 213 -3.87 0.37 -13.97
C ILE A 213 -5.37 0.01 -13.86
N GLU A 214 -5.69 -1.28 -13.61
CA GLU A 214 -7.07 -1.74 -13.43
C GLU A 214 -7.76 -0.97 -12.30
N ASN A 215 -7.12 -0.89 -11.15
CA ASN A 215 -7.66 -0.19 -9.99
C ASN A 215 -7.74 1.33 -10.25
N ALA A 216 -6.76 1.95 -10.91
CA ALA A 216 -6.80 3.37 -11.24
C ALA A 216 -7.95 3.71 -12.19
N VAL A 217 -8.20 2.88 -13.20
CA VAL A 217 -9.35 3.04 -14.11
C VAL A 217 -10.67 2.85 -13.36
N ALA A 218 -10.77 1.84 -12.49
CA ALA A 218 -11.95 1.60 -11.67
C ALA A 218 -12.25 2.75 -10.69
N ASN A 219 -11.19 3.38 -10.15
CA ASN A 219 -11.30 4.50 -9.21
C ASN A 219 -11.48 5.86 -9.91
N ALA A 220 -11.45 5.92 -11.26
CA ALA A 220 -11.44 7.19 -11.98
C ALA A 220 -12.74 7.99 -11.78
N LYS A 221 -12.58 9.25 -11.38
CA LYS A 221 -13.66 10.20 -11.03
C LYS A 221 -13.60 11.46 -11.88
N VAL A 222 -14.75 12.10 -12.07
CA VAL A 222 -14.86 13.42 -12.70
C VAL A 222 -14.43 14.48 -11.68
N LEU A 223 -13.18 14.91 -11.76
CA LEU A 223 -12.57 15.87 -10.82
C LEU A 223 -12.21 17.21 -11.48
N GLY A 224 -12.53 17.39 -12.78
CA GLY A 224 -12.30 18.63 -13.51
C GLY A 224 -11.16 18.58 -14.55
N ALA A 225 -10.47 17.43 -14.72
CA ALA A 225 -9.49 17.26 -15.77
C ALA A 225 -10.11 17.42 -17.17
N ASN A 226 -9.36 18.02 -18.09
CA ASN A 226 -9.81 18.26 -19.46
C ASN A 226 -8.82 17.65 -20.47
N VAL A 227 -9.30 17.41 -21.68
CA VAL A 227 -8.44 17.05 -22.80
C VAL A 227 -7.38 18.14 -23.03
N GLY A 228 -6.11 17.75 -23.00
CA GLY A 228 -4.97 18.66 -23.16
C GLY A 228 -4.35 19.14 -21.86
N ASP A 229 -4.94 18.83 -20.70
CA ASP A 229 -4.28 19.02 -19.42
C ASP A 229 -3.10 18.04 -19.27
N THR A 230 -2.08 18.45 -18.50
CA THR A 230 -0.90 17.63 -18.23
C THR A 230 -1.09 16.85 -16.93
N LEU A 231 -1.09 15.52 -16.99
CA LEU A 231 -1.13 14.66 -15.80
C LEU A 231 0.21 14.71 -15.06
N LYS A 232 0.15 14.71 -13.73
CA LYS A 232 1.28 14.65 -12.80
C LYS A 232 1.05 13.55 -11.77
N LEU A 233 2.13 12.87 -11.40
CA LEU A 233 2.14 11.82 -10.39
C LEU A 233 3.38 11.97 -9.53
N ASN A 234 3.21 12.12 -8.21
CA ASN A 234 4.33 12.20 -7.27
C ASN A 234 4.01 11.43 -5.99
N CYS A 235 5.03 10.99 -5.29
CA CYS A 235 4.89 10.43 -3.96
C CYS A 235 5.74 11.17 -2.91
N ASN A 236 5.34 11.02 -1.65
CA ASN A 236 6.11 11.31 -0.45
C ASN A 236 6.09 10.05 0.41
N ALA A 237 7.22 9.33 0.43
CA ALA A 237 7.38 8.09 1.16
C ALA A 237 8.38 8.27 2.30
N ILE A 238 7.96 7.96 3.53
CA ILE A 238 8.78 8.16 4.73
C ILE A 238 8.65 6.97 5.69
N VAL A 239 9.66 6.79 6.55
CA VAL A 239 9.51 5.97 7.75
C VAL A 239 8.54 6.68 8.69
N SER A 240 7.46 6.01 9.05
CA SER A 240 6.47 6.55 9.99
C SER A 240 7.06 6.72 11.40
N ASP A 241 6.70 7.80 12.09
CA ASP A 241 6.97 8.00 13.52
C ASP A 241 6.19 7.01 14.41
N SER A 242 5.19 6.35 13.85
CA SER A 242 4.45 5.25 14.48
C SER A 242 5.20 3.91 14.46
N SER A 243 6.37 3.83 13.79
CA SER A 243 7.23 2.63 13.83
C SER A 243 7.63 2.30 15.25
N LYS A 244 7.60 1.01 15.59
CA LYS A 244 7.91 0.51 16.95
C LYS A 244 8.89 -0.65 16.87
N SER A 245 9.94 -0.59 17.69
CA SER A 245 10.86 -1.71 17.90
C SER A 245 10.15 -2.88 18.56
N ALA A 246 10.59 -4.10 18.26
CA ALA A 246 10.12 -5.29 18.95
C ALA A 246 10.58 -5.31 20.42
N SER A 247 9.89 -6.06 21.25
CA SER A 247 10.21 -6.26 22.66
C SER A 247 9.99 -7.72 23.07
N ALA A 248 10.36 -8.06 24.31
CA ALA A 248 10.08 -9.39 24.84
C ALA A 248 8.57 -9.71 24.91
N ASP A 249 7.73 -8.67 24.95
CA ASP A 249 6.29 -8.79 25.10
C ASP A 249 5.53 -8.79 23.75
N GLY A 250 6.21 -8.57 22.62
CA GLY A 250 5.55 -8.58 21.32
C GLY A 250 6.39 -8.09 20.15
N ASN A 251 5.87 -8.32 18.96
CA ASN A 251 6.47 -7.87 17.71
C ASN A 251 6.53 -6.34 17.63
N GLY A 252 7.57 -5.85 16.99
CA GLY A 252 7.66 -4.49 16.52
C GLY A 252 6.92 -4.29 15.20
N THR A 253 6.85 -3.05 14.76
CA THR A 253 6.25 -2.66 13.48
C THR A 253 7.18 -1.69 12.76
N ALA A 254 7.74 -2.11 11.64
CA ALA A 254 8.39 -1.22 10.69
C ALA A 254 7.30 -0.65 9.78
N GLN A 255 6.96 0.63 9.96
CA GLN A 255 5.89 1.27 9.20
C GLN A 255 6.46 2.31 8.24
N ALA A 256 6.06 2.22 6.98
CA ALA A 256 6.25 3.25 5.99
C ALA A 256 4.90 3.89 5.65
N ASP A 257 4.88 5.22 5.59
CA ASP A 257 3.74 5.99 5.10
C ASP A 257 4.07 6.51 3.70
N VAL A 258 3.28 6.11 2.70
CA VAL A 258 3.45 6.50 1.30
C VAL A 258 2.22 7.28 0.87
N THR A 259 2.37 8.60 0.79
CA THR A 259 1.34 9.51 0.26
C THR A 259 1.60 9.75 -1.21
N VAL A 260 0.56 9.65 -2.03
CA VAL A 260 0.64 9.83 -3.49
C VAL A 260 -0.39 10.88 -3.91
N GLY A 261 0.03 11.74 -4.84
CA GLY A 261 -0.85 12.71 -5.49
C GLY A 261 -0.81 12.55 -7.00
N ALA A 262 -1.99 12.38 -7.60
CA ALA A 262 -2.23 12.49 -9.04
C ALA A 262 -3.03 13.78 -9.29
N TYR A 263 -2.54 14.65 -10.15
CA TYR A 263 -3.23 15.91 -10.45
C TYR A 263 -2.96 16.33 -11.90
N THR A 264 -3.85 17.18 -12.42
CA THR A 264 -3.69 17.72 -13.76
C THR A 264 -3.44 19.22 -13.72
N LEU A 265 -2.66 19.70 -14.66
CA LEU A 265 -2.39 21.12 -14.88
C LEU A 265 -2.88 21.55 -16.25
N ASP A 266 -3.60 22.66 -16.31
CA ASP A 266 -3.89 23.33 -17.56
C ASP A 266 -2.64 24.01 -18.16
N ALA A 267 -2.78 24.60 -19.34
CA ALA A 267 -1.71 25.31 -20.04
C ALA A 267 -1.16 26.54 -19.27
N SER A 268 -1.88 27.02 -18.26
CA SER A 268 -1.48 28.13 -17.38
C SER A 268 -0.79 27.65 -16.12
N GLY A 269 -0.70 26.34 -15.89
CA GLY A 269 -0.14 25.73 -14.69
C GLY A 269 -1.10 25.72 -13.51
N VAL A 270 -2.41 25.84 -13.75
CA VAL A 270 -3.45 25.75 -12.73
C VAL A 270 -3.91 24.30 -12.59
N ILE A 271 -4.10 23.84 -11.36
CA ILE A 271 -4.60 22.50 -11.05
C ILE A 271 -6.07 22.42 -11.46
N THR A 272 -6.39 21.52 -12.38
CA THR A 272 -7.74 21.27 -12.86
C THR A 272 -8.40 20.07 -12.21
N SER A 273 -7.63 19.09 -11.77
CA SER A 273 -8.08 17.98 -10.95
C SER A 273 -7.00 17.57 -9.94
N CYS A 274 -7.41 17.01 -8.81
CA CYS A 274 -6.50 16.49 -7.81
C CYS A 274 -7.09 15.22 -7.17
N TYR A 275 -6.26 14.18 -7.04
CA TYR A 275 -6.56 12.90 -6.40
C TYR A 275 -5.44 12.57 -5.44
N LEU A 276 -5.73 12.41 -4.14
CA LEU A 276 -4.76 12.16 -3.08
C LEU A 276 -5.09 10.85 -2.39
N ASP A 277 -4.09 10.01 -2.15
CA ASP A 277 -4.24 8.79 -1.37
C ASP A 277 -2.99 8.51 -0.55
N CYS A 278 -3.09 7.59 0.42
CA CYS A 278 -1.98 7.21 1.28
C CYS A 278 -2.11 5.74 1.67
N VAL A 279 -1.01 5.00 1.65
CA VAL A 279 -0.94 3.65 2.21
C VAL A 279 0.05 3.61 3.38
N GLN A 280 -0.30 2.84 4.41
CA GLN A 280 0.52 2.58 5.59
C GLN A 280 0.98 1.12 5.57
N ALA A 281 2.17 0.85 5.05
CA ALA A 281 2.75 -0.48 5.06
C ALA A 281 3.32 -0.81 6.45
N LYS A 282 2.70 -1.75 7.17
CA LYS A 282 3.01 -2.10 8.57
C LYS A 282 3.62 -3.50 8.65
N ILE A 283 4.93 -3.61 8.48
CA ILE A 283 5.64 -4.88 8.48
C ILE A 283 6.01 -5.28 9.91
N ALA A 284 5.53 -6.43 10.37
CA ALA A 284 5.84 -6.95 11.69
C ALA A 284 7.26 -7.52 11.73
N ILE A 285 8.00 -7.20 12.80
CA ILE A 285 9.35 -7.71 13.08
C ILE A 285 9.39 -8.32 14.47
N THR A 286 10.09 -9.46 14.64
CA THR A 286 10.22 -10.16 15.93
C THR A 286 11.38 -9.63 16.77
N ALA A 287 11.37 -9.90 18.07
CA ALA A 287 12.49 -9.62 18.97
C ALA A 287 13.75 -10.49 18.65
N ALA A 288 13.66 -11.47 17.76
CA ALA A 288 14.78 -12.24 17.23
C ALA A 288 15.34 -11.66 15.91
N GLY A 289 14.88 -10.47 15.51
CA GLY A 289 15.35 -9.82 14.30
C GLY A 289 14.87 -10.51 13.00
N GLU A 290 13.67 -11.10 13.02
CA GLU A 290 13.06 -11.73 11.85
C GLU A 290 11.87 -10.89 11.34
N VAL A 291 11.60 -10.92 10.04
CA VAL A 291 10.39 -10.38 9.45
C VAL A 291 9.25 -11.37 9.67
N ALA A 292 8.21 -10.98 10.40
CA ALA A 292 7.08 -11.82 10.74
C ALA A 292 5.91 -11.70 9.74
N SER A 293 5.85 -10.61 8.99
CA SER A 293 4.86 -10.46 7.90
C SER A 293 5.25 -11.36 6.72
N GLU A 294 4.27 -12.04 6.13
CA GLU A 294 4.48 -12.88 4.95
C GLU A 294 4.78 -12.03 3.72
N VAL A 295 5.66 -12.52 2.84
CA VAL A 295 5.94 -11.91 1.54
C VAL A 295 4.66 -11.89 0.70
N GLY A 296 4.39 -10.76 0.04
CA GLY A 296 3.17 -10.57 -0.75
C GLY A 296 1.94 -10.16 0.08
N THR A 297 2.07 -10.03 1.42
CA THR A 297 0.98 -9.40 2.21
C THR A 297 0.71 -8.00 1.66
N ALA A 298 -0.52 -7.76 1.24
CA ALA A 298 -0.97 -6.49 0.71
C ALA A 298 -1.45 -5.54 1.82
N TYR A 299 -1.37 -4.25 1.54
CA TYR A 299 -1.88 -3.18 2.40
C TYR A 299 -2.84 -2.31 1.60
N ASP A 300 -4.06 -2.17 2.11
CA ASP A 300 -5.04 -1.27 1.53
C ASP A 300 -4.67 0.19 1.78
N SER A 301 -4.93 1.06 0.81
CA SER A 301 -4.78 2.49 0.98
C SER A 301 -5.91 3.07 1.85
N LYS A 302 -5.75 4.28 2.33
CA LYS A 302 -6.74 4.91 3.21
C LYS A 302 -8.06 5.19 2.49
N LEU A 303 -8.04 5.48 1.19
CA LEU A 303 -9.26 5.62 0.40
C LEU A 303 -9.99 4.29 0.24
N VAL A 304 -9.25 3.16 0.12
CA VAL A 304 -9.85 1.81 0.07
C VAL A 304 -10.40 1.40 1.43
N LEU A 305 -9.72 1.77 2.52
CA LEU A 305 -10.17 1.50 3.89
C LEU A 305 -11.44 2.27 4.26
N ASP A 306 -11.62 3.49 3.75
CA ASP A 306 -12.80 4.33 4.00
C ASP A 306 -13.10 4.38 5.52
N ASP A 307 -14.32 4.12 5.95
CA ASP A 307 -14.74 4.07 7.36
C ASP A 307 -13.95 3.03 8.20
N ALA A 308 -13.34 2.00 7.59
CA ALA A 308 -12.50 1.03 8.29
C ALA A 308 -11.17 1.61 8.78
N TYR A 309 -10.74 2.77 8.28
CA TYR A 309 -9.59 3.49 8.81
C TYR A 309 -9.85 4.06 10.21
N ASP A 310 -11.12 4.30 10.57
CA ASP A 310 -11.65 4.68 11.90
C ASP A 310 -11.04 5.98 12.47
N MET A 311 -10.77 6.98 11.61
CA MET A 311 -10.25 8.28 12.05
C MET A 311 -11.34 9.21 12.60
N ARG A 312 -12.59 8.99 12.26
CA ARG A 312 -13.74 9.85 12.58
C ARG A 312 -13.82 10.21 14.07
N LYS A 313 -13.52 9.24 14.95
CA LYS A 313 -13.54 9.46 16.42
C LYS A 313 -12.41 10.37 16.94
N ALA A 314 -11.27 10.38 16.24
CA ALA A 314 -10.11 11.18 16.59
C ALA A 314 -10.14 12.56 15.90
N SER A 315 -10.95 12.72 14.85
CA SER A 315 -11.09 13.94 14.08
C SER A 315 -11.85 15.03 14.85
N PRO A 316 -11.30 16.25 15.00
CA PRO A 316 -11.99 17.37 15.65
C PRO A 316 -13.30 17.76 14.97
N ILE A 317 -13.44 17.50 13.66
CA ILE A 317 -14.63 17.80 12.87
C ILE A 317 -15.52 16.57 12.62
N GLY A 318 -15.14 15.39 13.21
CA GLY A 318 -15.90 14.16 13.06
C GLY A 318 -15.91 13.60 11.63
N ALA A 319 -14.95 13.98 10.79
CA ALA A 319 -14.80 13.52 9.42
C ALA A 319 -13.74 12.40 9.32
N GLU A 320 -13.96 11.45 8.41
CA GLU A 320 -13.02 10.37 8.11
C GLU A 320 -11.82 10.91 7.30
N TRP A 321 -10.77 10.10 7.12
CA TRP A 321 -9.56 10.51 6.43
C TRP A 321 -9.81 10.83 4.97
N ASP A 322 -10.58 10.00 4.28
CA ASP A 322 -10.94 10.17 2.88
C ASP A 322 -11.79 11.42 2.65
N GLU A 323 -12.77 11.70 3.53
CA GLU A 323 -13.59 12.93 3.47
C GLU A 323 -12.71 14.19 3.56
N GLN A 324 -11.71 14.17 4.44
CA GLN A 324 -10.78 15.29 4.59
C GLN A 324 -9.79 15.39 3.43
N ALA A 325 -9.34 14.25 2.88
CA ALA A 325 -8.47 14.20 1.70
C ALA A 325 -9.19 14.73 0.46
N TRP A 326 -10.46 14.34 0.25
CA TRP A 326 -11.29 14.87 -0.83
C TRP A 326 -11.53 16.37 -0.70
N PHE A 327 -11.84 16.87 0.51
CA PHE A 327 -11.98 18.30 0.76
C PHE A 327 -10.71 19.06 0.40
N PHE A 328 -9.54 18.57 0.81
CA PHE A 328 -8.26 19.21 0.49
C PHE A 328 -7.95 19.17 -1.01
N ALA A 329 -8.23 18.05 -1.69
CA ALA A 329 -8.08 17.92 -3.14
C ALA A 329 -8.96 18.93 -3.90
N GLU A 330 -10.20 19.12 -3.47
CA GLU A 330 -11.09 20.14 -4.01
C GLU A 330 -10.58 21.56 -3.73
N TYR A 331 -10.11 21.83 -2.50
CA TYR A 331 -9.57 23.13 -2.11
C TYR A 331 -8.37 23.56 -2.95
N VAL A 332 -7.50 22.64 -3.37
CA VAL A 332 -6.31 22.96 -4.19
C VAL A 332 -6.63 23.07 -5.68
N THR A 333 -7.76 22.58 -6.14
CA THR A 333 -8.23 22.74 -7.52
C THR A 333 -8.48 24.23 -7.80
N GLY A 334 -8.02 24.71 -8.93
CA GLY A 334 -8.04 26.13 -9.30
C GLY A 334 -6.85 26.96 -8.78
N LYS A 335 -5.92 26.33 -8.02
CA LYS A 335 -4.67 26.94 -7.57
C LYS A 335 -3.48 26.45 -8.40
N THR A 336 -2.36 27.16 -8.31
CA THR A 336 -1.08 26.66 -8.84
C THR A 336 -0.37 25.82 -7.77
N PRO A 337 0.56 24.91 -8.13
CA PRO A 337 1.41 24.23 -7.15
C PRO A 337 2.18 25.20 -6.23
N ALA A 338 2.55 26.37 -6.72
CA ALA A 338 3.20 27.40 -5.91
C ALA A 338 2.27 27.98 -4.84
N ASP A 339 0.97 28.17 -5.15
CA ASP A 339 -0.04 28.61 -4.16
C ASP A 339 -0.24 27.52 -3.11
N VAL A 340 -0.27 26.23 -3.51
CA VAL A 340 -0.40 25.09 -2.59
C VAL A 340 0.80 24.99 -1.66
N ALA A 341 2.02 25.18 -2.18
CA ALA A 341 3.24 25.22 -1.37
C ALA A 341 3.26 26.41 -0.37
N GLY A 342 2.48 27.46 -0.63
CA GLY A 342 2.34 28.64 0.24
C GLY A 342 1.28 28.49 1.33
N ILE A 343 0.56 27.37 1.42
CA ILE A 343 -0.45 27.14 2.48
C ILE A 343 0.23 27.18 3.86
N ALA A 344 -0.32 28.01 4.76
CA ALA A 344 0.20 28.16 6.09
C ALA A 344 -0.12 26.94 6.96
N LEU A 345 0.92 26.37 7.60
CA LEU A 345 0.84 25.20 8.46
C LEU A 345 1.37 25.53 9.86
N ASP A 346 0.92 24.78 10.86
CA ASP A 346 1.54 24.75 12.18
C ASP A 346 2.81 23.86 12.21
N GLU A 347 3.44 23.73 13.37
CA GLU A 347 4.66 22.92 13.57
C GLU A 347 4.42 21.42 13.30
N SER A 348 3.17 20.94 13.37
CA SER A 348 2.76 19.56 13.12
C SER A 348 2.16 19.37 11.72
N THR A 349 2.34 20.36 10.84
CA THR A 349 1.87 20.41 9.45
C THR A 349 0.35 20.40 9.27
N HIS A 350 -0.43 20.79 10.31
CA HIS A 350 -1.86 21.01 10.14
C HIS A 350 -2.11 22.39 9.51
N PRO A 351 -3.13 22.52 8.66
CA PRO A 351 -3.48 23.82 8.08
C PRO A 351 -4.00 24.77 9.15
N THR A 352 -3.59 26.04 9.04
CA THR A 352 -4.03 27.11 9.96
C THR A 352 -5.06 28.05 9.35
N ASP A 353 -5.32 27.92 8.03
CA ASP A 353 -6.33 28.68 7.31
C ASP A 353 -7.75 28.19 7.68
N ALA A 354 -8.62 29.13 8.04
CA ALA A 354 -10.01 28.86 8.40
C ALA A 354 -10.79 28.17 7.27
N ASP A 355 -10.51 28.51 6.01
CA ASP A 355 -11.20 27.94 4.86
C ASP A 355 -10.85 26.45 4.70
N ILE A 356 -9.63 26.03 5.06
CA ILE A 356 -9.22 24.62 5.01
C ILE A 356 -9.75 23.86 6.23
N THR A 357 -9.64 24.45 7.42
CA THR A 357 -9.97 23.74 8.68
C THR A 357 -11.46 23.46 8.85
N THR A 358 -12.33 24.02 8.01
CA THR A 358 -13.77 23.66 7.95
C THR A 358 -14.00 22.23 7.48
N GLY A 359 -13.14 21.68 6.62
CA GLY A 359 -13.28 20.33 6.06
C GLY A 359 -12.02 19.46 6.14
N CYS A 360 -10.87 20.04 6.49
CA CYS A 360 -9.61 19.29 6.67
C CYS A 360 -8.82 19.83 7.85
N THR A 361 -8.71 19.03 8.91
CA THR A 361 -7.96 19.37 10.14
C THR A 361 -6.76 18.45 10.38
N MET A 362 -6.54 17.47 9.50
CA MET A 362 -5.38 16.57 9.60
C MET A 362 -4.10 17.25 9.06
N ALA A 363 -2.94 16.65 9.37
CA ALA A 363 -1.66 17.08 8.81
C ALA A 363 -1.66 16.93 7.28
N VAL A 364 -1.44 18.01 6.55
CA VAL A 364 -1.46 18.06 5.08
C VAL A 364 -0.07 18.26 4.45
N GLY A 365 0.99 18.26 5.27
CA GLY A 365 2.36 18.46 4.79
C GLY A 365 2.75 17.47 3.69
N ALA A 366 2.37 16.19 3.82
CA ALA A 366 2.61 15.17 2.81
C ALA A 366 1.79 15.40 1.52
N PHE A 367 0.56 15.92 1.62
CA PHE A 367 -0.25 16.28 0.46
C PHE A 367 0.35 17.44 -0.32
N ILE A 368 0.83 18.46 0.40
CA ILE A 368 1.53 19.61 -0.24
C ILE A 368 2.82 19.13 -0.91
N ALA A 369 3.56 18.20 -0.29
CA ALA A 369 4.81 17.69 -0.82
C ALA A 369 4.65 16.92 -2.15
N VAL A 370 3.47 16.37 -2.44
CA VAL A 370 3.20 15.65 -3.70
C VAL A 370 2.59 16.54 -4.79
N ILE A 371 2.21 17.78 -4.47
CA ILE A 371 1.71 18.78 -5.42
C ILE A 371 2.83 19.79 -5.71
N LYS A 372 3.61 19.56 -6.79
CA LYS A 372 4.82 20.35 -7.10
C LYS A 372 5.08 20.52 -8.61
#